data_84c499a19632e0c46ebdfad8e4cb1384
#
_entry.id   84c499a19632e0c46ebdfad8e4cb1384
#
_cell.length_a   1.000
_cell.length_b   1.000
_cell.length_c   1.000
_cell.angle_alpha   90.00
_cell.angle_beta   90.00
_cell.angle_gamma   90.00
#
_symmetry.space_group_name_H-M   'P 1'
#
loop_
_entity.id
_entity.type
_entity.pdbx_description
1 polymer ?
#
loop_
_entity_poly.entity_id
_entity_poly.type
_entity_poly.pdbx_seq_one_letter_code
_entity_poly.pdbx_strand_id
1 'polypeptide(L)'
;MSANDDLHWIAPLLEFLRNAVRQDVPMIGHCLGGQLMSKALGGTVKANAVREIGWGEVRVADNGVAREWLGDLQAFETFQWHGETFSIPPGATRILEGEHCANQAFALGRHLGMQCHVEMTADLVKTWIASGADEMREHHKSPAVQGADQMQHDLQPRLDRLHQVADKLYDRWSASL
;
A
#
# COMPACT_ATOMS: atom_id res chain seq x y z
N MET A 1 -6.20 12.01 6.23
CA MET A 1 -5.04 12.05 7.17
C MET A 1 -3.79 11.83 6.36
N SER A 2 -2.73 12.61 6.62
CA SER A 2 -1.42 12.53 5.96
C SER A 2 -0.33 12.16 6.98
N ALA A 3 0.70 11.47 6.53
CA ALA A 3 1.91 11.26 7.32
C ALA A 3 2.67 12.60 7.60
N ASN A 4 2.25 13.68 6.94
CA ASN A 4 2.81 15.03 7.09
C ASN A 4 1.96 15.94 8.00
N ASP A 5 0.83 15.45 8.51
CA ASP A 5 0.01 16.22 9.44
C ASP A 5 0.78 16.52 10.74
N ASP A 6 0.53 17.70 11.33
CA ASP A 6 1.08 18.08 12.63
C ASP A 6 0.24 17.47 13.77
N LEU A 7 0.29 16.14 13.88
CA LEU A 7 -0.40 15.39 14.93
C LEU A 7 0.61 14.89 15.97
N HIS A 8 0.30 15.11 17.24
CA HIS A 8 1.18 14.84 18.38
C HIS A 8 1.75 13.40 18.45
N TRP A 9 1.07 12.44 17.86
CA TRP A 9 1.47 11.02 17.85
C TRP A 9 2.41 10.64 16.68
N ILE A 10 2.49 11.47 15.61
CA ILE A 10 3.30 11.12 14.42
C ILE A 10 4.80 11.07 14.77
N ALA A 11 5.34 12.09 15.41
CA ALA A 11 6.76 12.13 15.72
C ALA A 11 7.21 10.98 16.64
N PRO A 12 6.52 10.66 17.75
CA PRO A 12 6.81 9.48 18.56
C PRO A 12 6.69 8.16 17.79
N LEU A 13 5.69 8.02 16.90
CA LEU A 13 5.51 6.82 16.08
C LEU A 13 6.67 6.65 15.07
N LEU A 14 7.12 7.71 14.42
CA LEU A 14 8.28 7.65 13.52
C LEU A 14 9.54 7.19 14.26
N GLU A 15 9.74 7.63 15.51
CA GLU A 15 10.86 7.15 16.33
C GLU A 15 10.70 5.69 16.72
N PHE A 16 9.50 5.28 17.11
CA PHE A 16 9.17 3.87 17.39
C PHE A 16 9.49 2.98 16.18
N LEU A 17 9.05 3.37 14.96
CA LEU A 17 9.31 2.63 13.72
C LEU A 17 10.81 2.53 13.44
N ARG A 18 11.57 3.62 13.60
CA ARG A 18 13.05 3.58 13.48
C ARG A 18 13.69 2.60 14.45
N ASN A 19 13.22 2.58 15.70
CA ASN A 19 13.71 1.67 16.72
C ASN A 19 13.39 0.22 16.39
N ALA A 20 12.18 -0.06 15.91
CA ALA A 20 11.78 -1.40 15.49
C ALA A 20 12.68 -1.93 14.35
N VAL A 21 12.97 -1.10 13.34
CA VAL A 21 13.92 -1.47 12.27
C VAL A 21 15.33 -1.72 12.80
N ARG A 22 15.83 -0.85 13.68
CA ARG A 22 17.17 -1.06 14.29
C ARG A 22 17.29 -2.34 15.10
N GLN A 23 16.19 -2.79 15.70
CA GLN A 23 16.11 -4.04 16.44
C GLN A 23 15.68 -5.22 15.57
N ASP A 24 15.56 -5.00 14.27
CA ASP A 24 15.12 -5.98 13.27
C ASP A 24 13.77 -6.65 13.63
N VAL A 25 12.85 -5.90 14.24
CA VAL A 25 11.48 -6.35 14.51
C VAL A 25 10.69 -6.23 13.20
N PRO A 26 10.19 -7.35 12.63
CA PRO A 26 9.49 -7.32 11.35
C PRO A 26 8.27 -6.41 11.38
N MET A 27 8.14 -5.55 10.38
CA MET A 27 7.02 -4.62 10.25
C MET A 27 6.37 -4.74 8.89
N ILE A 28 5.05 -4.57 8.87
CA ILE A 28 4.25 -4.41 7.67
C ILE A 28 3.37 -3.18 7.81
N GLY A 29 3.26 -2.38 6.77
CA GLY A 29 2.42 -1.18 6.76
C GLY A 29 1.71 -0.99 5.44
N HIS A 30 0.39 -0.78 5.49
CA HIS A 30 -0.45 -0.45 4.35
C HIS A 30 -0.76 1.03 4.32
N CYS A 31 -0.79 1.64 3.14
CA CYS A 31 -1.15 3.01 2.85
C CYS A 31 -0.45 4.00 3.79
N LEU A 32 -1.15 4.63 4.73
CA LEU A 32 -0.57 5.50 5.74
C LEU A 32 0.56 4.80 6.53
N GLY A 33 0.42 3.51 6.82
CA GLY A 33 1.46 2.71 7.49
C GLY A 33 2.74 2.61 6.65
N GLY A 34 2.63 2.34 5.35
CA GLY A 34 3.76 2.34 4.42
C GLY A 34 4.41 3.72 4.27
N GLN A 35 3.61 4.78 4.24
CA GLN A 35 4.08 6.17 4.20
C GLN A 35 4.85 6.55 5.47
N LEU A 36 4.33 6.19 6.64
CA LEU A 36 4.99 6.43 7.93
C LEU A 36 6.31 5.63 8.04
N MET A 37 6.32 4.37 7.58
CA MET A 37 7.55 3.58 7.51
C MET A 37 8.58 4.23 6.58
N SER A 38 8.20 4.64 5.37
CA SER A 38 9.10 5.35 4.45
C SER A 38 9.68 6.60 5.10
N LYS A 39 8.84 7.45 5.70
CA LYS A 39 9.24 8.69 6.37
C LYS A 39 10.16 8.42 7.57
N ALA A 40 9.87 7.40 8.37
CA ALA A 40 10.71 7.00 9.50
C ALA A 40 12.12 6.59 9.05
N LEU A 41 12.24 5.99 7.86
CA LEU A 41 13.48 5.48 7.29
C LEU A 41 14.22 6.48 6.38
N GLY A 42 13.82 7.76 6.40
CA GLY A 42 14.48 8.83 5.65
C GLY A 42 13.92 9.06 4.23
N GLY A 43 12.82 8.43 3.89
CA GLY A 43 12.05 8.76 2.71
C GLY A 43 11.15 9.99 2.90
N THR A 44 10.41 10.34 1.88
CA THR A 44 9.48 11.48 1.86
C THR A 44 8.09 11.03 1.47
N VAL A 45 7.08 11.76 1.95
CA VAL A 45 5.67 11.59 1.55
C VAL A 45 5.23 12.88 0.88
N LYS A 46 4.57 12.77 -0.27
CA LYS A 46 4.10 13.91 -1.07
C LYS A 46 2.80 13.55 -1.81
N ALA A 47 2.11 14.56 -2.31
CA ALA A 47 0.98 14.34 -3.20
C ALA A 47 1.38 13.47 -4.41
N ASN A 48 0.56 12.48 -4.72
CA ASN A 48 0.67 11.73 -5.96
C ASN A 48 0.04 12.54 -7.11
N ALA A 49 0.55 12.38 -8.32
CA ALA A 49 0.04 13.12 -9.47
C ALA A 49 -1.41 12.74 -9.81
N VAL A 50 -1.79 11.51 -9.57
CA VAL A 50 -3.12 10.95 -9.82
C VAL A 50 -3.64 10.34 -8.51
N ARG A 51 -4.87 10.75 -8.10
CA ARG A 51 -5.55 10.07 -7.00
C ARG A 51 -6.06 8.72 -7.48
N GLU A 52 -5.81 7.68 -6.70
CA GLU A 52 -6.26 6.31 -6.98
C GLU A 52 -7.31 5.91 -5.94
N ILE A 53 -8.50 5.51 -6.40
CA ILE A 53 -9.61 5.01 -5.57
C ILE A 53 -10.27 3.85 -6.31
N GLY A 54 -10.27 2.66 -5.72
CA GLY A 54 -10.84 1.44 -6.27
C GLY A 54 -9.78 0.43 -6.68
N TRP A 55 -10.14 -0.45 -7.59
CA TRP A 55 -9.27 -1.52 -8.07
C TRP A 55 -8.28 -1.01 -9.10
N GLY A 56 -7.02 -1.37 -8.94
CA GLY A 56 -5.93 -1.01 -9.84
C GLY A 56 -4.91 -2.15 -9.97
N GLU A 57 -4.33 -2.29 -11.16
CA GLU A 57 -3.25 -3.24 -11.37
C GLU A 57 -1.92 -2.69 -10.87
N VAL A 58 -1.16 -3.55 -10.20
CA VAL A 58 0.24 -3.30 -9.85
C VAL A 58 1.13 -4.36 -10.51
N ARG A 59 2.33 -3.95 -10.89
CA ARG A 59 3.34 -4.83 -11.49
C ARG A 59 4.44 -5.12 -10.47
N VAL A 60 4.89 -6.37 -10.49
CA VAL A 60 6.04 -6.79 -9.69
C VAL A 60 7.31 -6.28 -10.37
N ALA A 61 8.15 -5.59 -9.62
CA ALA A 61 9.40 -5.07 -10.13
C ALA A 61 10.38 -6.23 -10.47
N ASP A 62 11.07 -6.13 -11.59
CA ASP A 62 12.02 -7.16 -12.03
C ASP A 62 13.35 -7.09 -11.24
N ASN A 63 13.32 -7.61 -10.01
CA ASN A 63 14.50 -7.73 -9.16
C ASN A 63 14.40 -8.93 -8.19
N GLY A 64 15.53 -9.29 -7.59
CA GLY A 64 15.62 -10.46 -6.69
C GLY A 64 14.75 -10.31 -5.44
N VAL A 65 14.69 -9.13 -4.84
CA VAL A 65 13.90 -8.88 -3.63
C VAL A 65 12.40 -9.02 -3.91
N ALA A 66 11.91 -8.50 -5.06
CA ALA A 66 10.53 -8.67 -5.46
C ALA A 66 10.17 -10.15 -5.66
N ARG A 67 11.05 -10.93 -6.30
CA ARG A 67 10.88 -12.38 -6.46
C ARG A 67 10.86 -13.12 -5.12
N GLU A 68 11.65 -12.69 -4.16
CA GLU A 68 11.61 -13.27 -2.82
C GLU A 68 10.27 -13.06 -2.11
N TRP A 69 9.60 -11.91 -2.29
CA TRP A 69 8.33 -11.59 -1.65
C TRP A 69 7.10 -12.15 -2.40
N LEU A 70 7.16 -12.18 -3.72
CA LEU A 70 6.00 -12.41 -4.58
C LEU A 70 6.14 -13.64 -5.49
N GLY A 71 7.33 -14.29 -5.50
CA GLY A 71 7.61 -15.45 -6.36
C GLY A 71 7.57 -15.06 -7.84
N ASP A 72 6.89 -15.87 -8.64
CA ASP A 72 6.80 -15.71 -10.10
C ASP A 72 5.66 -14.79 -10.56
N LEU A 73 4.96 -14.13 -9.62
CA LEU A 73 3.94 -13.15 -9.96
C LEU A 73 4.56 -12.01 -10.78
N GLN A 74 3.87 -11.62 -11.85
CA GLN A 74 4.28 -10.49 -12.69
C GLN A 74 3.44 -9.25 -12.43
N ALA A 75 2.14 -9.45 -12.20
CA ALA A 75 1.18 -8.40 -11.89
C ALA A 75 -0.02 -8.99 -11.14
N PHE A 76 -0.75 -8.15 -10.43
CA PHE A 76 -2.03 -8.50 -9.81
C PHE A 76 -2.87 -7.26 -9.58
N GLU A 77 -4.18 -7.46 -9.46
CA GLU A 77 -5.12 -6.42 -9.11
C GLU A 77 -5.17 -6.24 -7.58
N THR A 78 -5.11 -5.01 -7.12
CA THR A 78 -5.17 -4.65 -5.70
C THR A 78 -6.11 -3.47 -5.48
N PHE A 79 -6.43 -3.15 -4.23
CA PHE A 79 -7.31 -2.02 -3.91
C PHE A 79 -6.50 -0.78 -3.54
N GLN A 80 -6.94 0.39 -4.01
CA GLN A 80 -6.31 1.67 -3.83
C GLN A 80 -7.26 2.65 -3.16
N TRP A 81 -6.75 3.46 -2.23
CA TRP A 81 -7.47 4.62 -1.70
C TRP A 81 -6.47 5.63 -1.17
N HIS A 82 -5.86 6.38 -2.08
CA HIS A 82 -4.83 7.35 -1.70
C HIS A 82 -4.68 8.49 -2.70
N GLY A 83 -4.22 9.63 -2.19
CA GLY A 83 -3.82 10.80 -2.99
C GLY A 83 -2.39 11.24 -2.71
N GLU A 84 -1.70 10.55 -1.81
CA GLU A 84 -0.28 10.76 -1.50
C GLU A 84 0.50 9.49 -1.81
N THR A 85 1.81 9.66 -1.99
CA THR A 85 2.75 8.57 -2.23
C THR A 85 4.03 8.79 -1.46
N PHE A 86 4.80 7.74 -1.26
CA PHE A 86 6.10 7.79 -0.61
C PHE A 86 7.26 7.62 -1.61
N SER A 87 8.44 8.11 -1.25
CA SER A 87 9.67 7.71 -1.91
C SER A 87 10.17 6.37 -1.34
N ILE A 88 10.92 5.61 -2.13
CA ILE A 88 11.62 4.42 -1.60
C ILE A 88 12.70 4.91 -0.63
N PRO A 89 12.67 4.49 0.65
CA PRO A 89 13.65 4.97 1.62
C PRO A 89 15.05 4.39 1.35
N PRO A 90 16.11 5.05 1.84
CA PRO A 90 17.48 4.55 1.68
C PRO A 90 17.65 3.10 2.14
N GLY A 91 18.30 2.29 1.33
CA GLY A 91 18.56 0.87 1.60
C GLY A 91 17.40 -0.07 1.28
N ALA A 92 16.18 0.44 1.04
CA ALA A 92 15.04 -0.35 0.62
C ALA A 92 15.01 -0.58 -0.90
N THR A 93 14.33 -1.63 -1.30
CA THR A 93 14.12 -1.99 -2.72
C THR A 93 12.64 -1.88 -3.07
N ARG A 94 12.32 -1.18 -4.17
CA ARG A 94 10.96 -1.18 -4.72
C ARG A 94 10.62 -2.58 -5.22
N ILE A 95 9.47 -3.12 -4.79
CA ILE A 95 9.00 -4.44 -5.20
C ILE A 95 7.70 -4.41 -5.99
N LEU A 96 6.91 -3.34 -5.88
CA LEU A 96 5.70 -3.11 -6.68
C LEU A 96 5.68 -1.71 -7.27
N GLU A 97 5.15 -1.59 -8.49
CA GLU A 97 4.90 -0.33 -9.18
C GLU A 97 3.52 -0.34 -9.84
N GLY A 98 2.92 0.85 -9.99
CA GLY A 98 1.64 1.04 -10.67
C GLY A 98 1.73 2.09 -11.77
N GLU A 99 0.73 2.12 -12.64
CA GLU A 99 0.64 3.08 -13.73
C GLU A 99 0.58 4.52 -13.21
N HIS A 100 -0.22 4.75 -12.17
CA HIS A 100 -0.47 6.10 -11.64
C HIS A 100 0.33 6.42 -10.38
N CYS A 101 0.91 5.41 -9.73
CA CYS A 101 1.78 5.54 -8.57
C CYS A 101 3.01 4.63 -8.74
N ALA A 102 4.17 5.24 -8.97
CA ALA A 102 5.40 4.49 -9.24
C ALA A 102 5.89 3.65 -8.05
N ASN A 103 5.52 4.01 -6.82
CA ASN A 103 5.99 3.34 -5.62
C ASN A 103 4.82 2.70 -4.87
N GLN A 104 4.41 1.51 -5.32
CA GLN A 104 3.30 0.78 -4.70
C GLN A 104 3.74 -0.12 -3.53
N ALA A 105 5.00 -0.58 -3.53
CA ALA A 105 5.57 -1.22 -2.36
C ALA A 105 7.10 -1.20 -2.37
N PHE A 106 7.68 -1.25 -1.17
CA PHE A 106 9.10 -1.47 -0.94
C PHE A 106 9.33 -2.52 0.14
N ALA A 107 10.46 -3.19 0.08
CA ALA A 107 10.96 -4.06 1.13
C ALA A 107 12.34 -3.60 1.60
N LEU A 108 12.58 -3.74 2.91
CA LEU A 108 13.88 -3.54 3.56
C LEU A 108 14.11 -4.73 4.50
N GLY A 109 14.91 -5.71 4.06
CA GLY A 109 15.02 -6.97 4.77
C GLY A 109 13.65 -7.63 4.94
N ARG A 110 13.20 -7.79 6.19
CA ARG A 110 11.91 -8.38 6.56
C ARG A 110 10.80 -7.34 6.84
N HIS A 111 11.05 -6.08 6.51
CA HIS A 111 10.05 -5.01 6.63
C HIS A 111 9.42 -4.74 5.27
N LEU A 112 8.09 -4.58 5.25
CA LEU A 112 7.30 -4.37 4.04
C LEU A 112 6.43 -3.12 4.18
N GLY A 113 6.64 -2.12 3.32
CA GLY A 113 5.80 -0.93 3.20
C GLY A 113 5.04 -0.94 1.89
N MET A 114 3.72 -0.82 1.94
CA MET A 114 2.84 -0.82 0.78
C MET A 114 1.99 0.45 0.72
N GLN A 115 1.77 0.97 -0.49
CA GLN A 115 0.78 2.03 -0.74
C GLN A 115 -0.60 1.42 -0.96
N CYS A 116 -0.64 0.31 -1.67
CA CYS A 116 -1.86 -0.44 -1.97
C CYS A 116 -2.36 -1.27 -0.78
N HIS A 117 -3.59 -1.76 -0.91
CA HIS A 117 -4.30 -2.55 0.09
C HIS A 117 -4.53 -3.97 -0.41
N VAL A 118 -3.87 -4.93 0.21
CA VAL A 118 -4.09 -6.37 -0.06
C VAL A 118 -4.97 -7.03 1.01
N GLU A 119 -5.24 -6.32 2.11
CA GLU A 119 -5.99 -6.77 3.27
C GLU A 119 -7.51 -6.59 3.14
N MET A 120 -7.99 -6.12 2.00
CA MET A 120 -9.39 -5.76 1.81
C MET A 120 -10.35 -6.93 1.98
N THR A 121 -11.52 -6.63 2.55
CA THR A 121 -12.66 -7.54 2.64
C THR A 121 -13.88 -6.92 1.98
N ALA A 122 -14.92 -7.71 1.70
CA ALA A 122 -16.16 -7.19 1.13
C ALA A 122 -16.81 -6.10 2.00
N ASP A 123 -16.74 -6.25 3.32
CA ASP A 123 -17.30 -5.27 4.26
C ASP A 123 -16.45 -3.99 4.32
N LEU A 124 -15.12 -4.10 4.23
CA LEU A 124 -14.24 -2.93 4.15
C LEU A 124 -14.50 -2.14 2.85
N VAL A 125 -14.59 -2.81 1.70
CA VAL A 125 -14.91 -2.15 0.42
C VAL A 125 -16.22 -1.39 0.52
N LYS A 126 -17.30 -2.02 1.03
CA LYS A 126 -18.61 -1.37 1.21
C LYS A 126 -18.53 -0.18 2.17
N THR A 127 -17.83 -0.34 3.29
CA THR A 127 -17.65 0.70 4.30
C THR A 127 -16.90 1.90 3.71
N TRP A 128 -15.84 1.66 2.96
CA TRP A 128 -15.05 2.72 2.36
C TRP A 128 -15.81 3.45 1.24
N ILE A 129 -16.58 2.73 0.43
CA ILE A 129 -17.49 3.35 -0.56
C ILE A 129 -18.47 4.28 0.14
N ALA A 130 -19.10 3.83 1.24
CA ALA A 130 -20.08 4.64 1.97
C ALA A 130 -19.44 5.86 2.63
N SER A 131 -18.30 5.69 3.31
CA SER A 131 -17.64 6.79 4.02
C SER A 131 -16.87 7.74 3.10
N GLY A 132 -16.39 7.28 1.95
CA GLY A 132 -15.61 8.05 0.98
C GLY A 132 -16.42 8.61 -0.20
N ALA A 133 -17.75 8.58 -0.13
CA ALA A 133 -18.63 9.02 -1.22
C ALA A 133 -18.38 10.47 -1.67
N ASP A 134 -18.05 11.36 -0.73
CA ASP A 134 -17.73 12.76 -1.04
C ASP A 134 -16.39 12.88 -1.78
N GLU A 135 -15.37 12.15 -1.33
CA GLU A 135 -14.05 12.12 -1.94
C GLU A 135 -14.12 11.55 -3.36
N MET A 136 -14.88 10.48 -3.58
CA MET A 136 -15.11 9.92 -4.92
C MET A 136 -15.79 10.94 -5.85
N ARG A 137 -16.77 11.68 -5.37
CA ARG A 137 -17.45 12.73 -6.16
C ARG A 137 -16.50 13.88 -6.50
N GLU A 138 -15.68 14.32 -5.55
CA GLU A 138 -14.73 15.40 -5.73
C GLU A 138 -13.68 15.04 -6.79
N HIS A 139 -13.23 13.80 -6.78
CA HIS A 139 -12.15 13.32 -7.64
C HIS A 139 -12.60 12.47 -8.82
N HIS A 140 -13.90 12.44 -9.17
CA HIS A 140 -14.49 11.61 -10.23
C HIS A 140 -13.85 11.79 -11.62
N LYS A 141 -13.13 12.89 -11.84
CA LYS A 141 -12.40 13.15 -13.12
C LYS A 141 -11.00 12.55 -13.17
N SER A 142 -10.49 12.04 -12.05
CA SER A 142 -9.21 11.34 -12.03
C SER A 142 -9.33 10.02 -12.80
N PRO A 143 -8.36 9.66 -13.64
CA PRO A 143 -8.44 8.44 -14.47
C PRO A 143 -8.45 7.15 -13.64
N ALA A 144 -8.03 7.22 -12.37
CA ALA A 144 -7.92 6.08 -11.47
C ALA A 144 -8.91 6.15 -10.29
N VAL A 145 -10.01 6.88 -10.43
CA VAL A 145 -11.09 6.91 -9.44
C VAL A 145 -12.33 6.20 -10.00
N GLN A 146 -12.71 5.11 -9.36
CA GLN A 146 -13.85 4.28 -9.72
C GLN A 146 -15.10 4.72 -8.95
N GLY A 147 -16.26 4.51 -9.56
CA GLY A 147 -17.55 4.62 -8.88
C GLY A 147 -17.88 3.36 -8.06
N ALA A 148 -18.88 3.49 -7.18
CA ALA A 148 -19.31 2.42 -6.28
C ALA A 148 -19.67 1.10 -7.00
N ASP A 149 -20.37 1.19 -8.14
CA ASP A 149 -20.77 0.00 -8.91
C ASP A 149 -19.56 -0.70 -9.52
N GLN A 150 -18.56 0.06 -10.00
CA GLN A 150 -17.32 -0.50 -10.55
C GLN A 150 -16.51 -1.24 -9.49
N MET A 151 -16.43 -0.69 -8.27
CA MET A 151 -15.71 -1.33 -7.17
C MET A 151 -16.40 -2.60 -6.68
N GLN A 152 -17.73 -2.67 -6.76
CA GLN A 152 -18.51 -3.82 -6.32
C GLN A 152 -18.72 -4.88 -7.41
N HIS A 153 -18.42 -4.53 -8.67
CA HIS A 153 -18.51 -5.49 -9.78
C HIS A 153 -17.49 -6.61 -9.58
N ASP A 154 -17.95 -7.85 -9.64
CA ASP A 154 -17.14 -9.07 -9.42
C ASP A 154 -16.33 -9.04 -8.10
N LEU A 155 -16.90 -8.44 -7.05
CA LEU A 155 -16.19 -8.19 -5.80
C LEU A 155 -15.59 -9.46 -5.21
N GLN A 156 -16.37 -10.55 -5.05
CA GLN A 156 -15.86 -11.76 -4.43
C GLN A 156 -14.74 -12.43 -5.24
N PRO A 157 -14.87 -12.66 -6.57
CA PRO A 157 -13.76 -13.16 -7.37
C PRO A 157 -12.49 -12.30 -7.35
N ARG A 158 -12.62 -10.97 -7.23
CA ARG A 158 -11.46 -10.07 -7.06
C ARG A 158 -10.80 -10.27 -5.71
N LEU A 159 -11.58 -10.32 -4.64
CA LEU A 159 -11.07 -10.56 -3.30
C LEU A 159 -10.41 -11.93 -3.17
N ASP A 160 -10.97 -12.98 -3.75
CA ASP A 160 -10.39 -14.32 -3.71
C ASP A 160 -8.98 -14.34 -4.34
N ARG A 161 -8.77 -13.62 -5.45
CA ARG A 161 -7.45 -13.47 -6.07
C ARG A 161 -6.52 -12.61 -5.23
N LEU A 162 -7.02 -11.51 -4.67
CA LEU A 162 -6.24 -10.61 -3.83
C LEU A 162 -5.76 -11.32 -2.56
N HIS A 163 -6.63 -12.12 -1.92
CA HIS A 163 -6.29 -12.87 -0.71
C HIS A 163 -5.18 -13.90 -0.95
N GLN A 164 -5.12 -14.53 -2.12
CA GLN A 164 -3.99 -15.42 -2.47
C GLN A 164 -2.65 -14.68 -2.50
N VAL A 165 -2.65 -13.41 -2.90
CA VAL A 165 -1.44 -12.56 -2.86
C VAL A 165 -1.16 -12.12 -1.42
N ALA A 166 -2.19 -11.72 -0.68
CA ALA A 166 -2.08 -11.33 0.73
C ALA A 166 -1.50 -12.47 1.57
N ASP A 167 -2.03 -13.69 1.42
CA ASP A 167 -1.54 -14.88 2.11
C ASP A 167 -0.05 -15.10 1.85
N LYS A 168 0.39 -15.03 0.58
CA LYS A 168 1.81 -15.16 0.23
C LYS A 168 2.69 -14.11 0.91
N LEU A 169 2.25 -12.85 0.93
CA LEU A 169 3.00 -11.75 1.56
C LEU A 169 3.05 -11.91 3.10
N TYR A 170 1.92 -12.27 3.70
CA TYR A 170 1.81 -12.42 5.16
C TYR A 170 2.49 -13.68 5.66
N ASP A 171 2.45 -14.80 4.91
CA ASP A 171 3.19 -16.02 5.24
C ASP A 171 4.69 -15.75 5.26
N ARG A 172 5.21 -15.04 4.23
CA ARG A 172 6.62 -14.66 4.22
C ARG A 172 6.97 -13.73 5.38
N TRP A 173 6.14 -12.73 5.64
CA TRP A 173 6.39 -11.78 6.74
C TRP A 173 6.34 -12.50 8.09
N SER A 174 5.31 -13.33 8.33
CA SER A 174 5.16 -14.05 9.59
C SER A 174 6.23 -15.13 9.81
N ALA A 175 6.72 -15.75 8.75
CA ALA A 175 7.86 -16.68 8.83
C ALA A 175 9.15 -16.01 9.30
N SER A 176 9.18 -14.67 9.33
CA SER A 176 10.32 -13.88 9.82
C SER A 176 10.16 -13.45 11.29
N LEU A 177 9.01 -13.73 11.94
CA LEU A 177 8.78 -13.48 13.36
C LEU A 177 9.49 -14.52 14.21
#